data_66126f40389b4f5bac8dec40a4f8c766
#
_entry.id   66126f40389b4f5bac8dec40a4f8c766
#
_cell.length_a   1.000
_cell.length_b   1.000
_cell.length_c   1.000
_cell.angle_alpha   90.00
_cell.angle_beta   90.00
_cell.angle_gamma   90.00
#
_symmetry.space_group_name_H-M   'P 1'
#
loop_
_entity.id
_entity.type
_entity.pdbx_description
1 polymer ?
#
loop_
_entity_poly.entity_id
_entity_poly.type
_entity_poly.pdbx_seq_one_letter_code
_entity_poly.pdbx_strand_id
1 'polypeptide(L)'
;MPDIKNYTLNFGPQHPAAHGVLRLVLELDGEVIQRADPHIGLLHRATEKLAESKTFIQNLPYMDRLDYVSMMCNEHAYCLAIEKLLGVDVPERAQYIRVMFSEITRLLNHLMWLGAHGLDCGAMNIFIYCFREREDLFDIYEAVSGARMHAAYFRPGGVYRDLPDSMPQYKVSRIKNETAIKALNANRQGSLLDFIGDFTRRFPGMVDEYETLLTDNRIWKQRTVGIGVVTPERALNLGFTGPMLRGSGFAWDLRKMQPYDVYARMDFDVPVGVNGDTYDRYLVRVEEMRQSNRIIEQCVAWLRANPGPVITQNHKVAPPSRVDMKSNMEELIHHFKLFTEGMHVPEGEAYAAVEHPKGEFGIYLVSDGANKPYRLKIRAPGFSHLAALDEMARGHMIADAVAIIGTMDIVFGEIDR
;
A
#
# COMPACT_ATOMS: atom_id res chain seq x y z
N MET A 1 -26.05 -39.41 23.77
CA MET A 1 -25.12 -38.31 24.07
C MET A 1 -25.96 -37.05 23.99
N PRO A 2 -25.79 -36.04 24.86
CA PRO A 2 -26.51 -34.79 24.67
C PRO A 2 -26.06 -34.21 23.35
N ASP A 3 -27.02 -33.71 22.55
CA ASP A 3 -26.74 -32.98 21.32
C ASP A 3 -25.84 -31.82 21.65
N ILE A 4 -24.60 -31.84 21.15
CA ILE A 4 -23.68 -30.73 21.28
C ILE A 4 -24.28 -29.61 20.44
N LYS A 5 -24.88 -28.62 21.11
CA LYS A 5 -25.38 -27.43 20.45
C LYS A 5 -24.20 -26.60 19.97
N ASN A 6 -24.27 -26.16 18.71
CA ASN A 6 -23.34 -25.17 18.21
C ASN A 6 -23.25 -24.00 19.20
N TYR A 7 -22.05 -23.53 19.45
CA TYR A 7 -21.85 -22.36 20.32
C TYR A 7 -21.28 -21.19 19.51
N THR A 8 -21.61 -19.98 19.94
CA THR A 8 -21.16 -18.76 19.31
C THR A 8 -19.97 -18.18 20.07
N LEU A 9 -18.91 -17.84 19.35
CA LEU A 9 -17.70 -17.21 19.88
C LEU A 9 -17.50 -15.84 19.26
N ASN A 10 -17.23 -14.81 20.07
CA ASN A 10 -16.75 -13.53 19.56
C ASN A 10 -15.22 -13.56 19.49
N PHE A 11 -14.68 -13.56 18.27
CA PHE A 11 -13.25 -13.45 18.00
C PHE A 11 -12.93 -11.98 17.72
N GLY A 12 -12.27 -11.31 18.67
CA GLY A 12 -12.04 -9.87 18.64
C GLY A 12 -13.25 -9.02 19.11
N PRO A 13 -13.12 -7.68 19.14
CA PRO A 13 -11.97 -6.89 18.62
C PRO A 13 -10.68 -6.99 19.47
N GLN A 14 -10.76 -7.35 20.73
CA GLN A 14 -9.61 -7.51 21.60
C GLN A 14 -9.01 -8.92 21.43
N HIS A 15 -8.31 -9.08 20.29
CA HIS A 15 -7.54 -10.28 19.94
C HIS A 15 -6.39 -9.87 18.99
N PRO A 16 -5.16 -10.38 19.14
CA PRO A 16 -4.03 -10.01 18.27
C PRO A 16 -4.31 -10.18 16.78
N ALA A 17 -4.89 -11.31 16.37
CA ALA A 17 -5.23 -11.60 14.98
C ALA A 17 -6.49 -10.89 14.45
N ALA A 18 -7.21 -10.14 15.29
CA ALA A 18 -8.36 -9.32 14.91
C ALA A 18 -7.98 -7.85 14.60
N HIS A 19 -6.70 -7.53 14.54
CA HIS A 19 -6.16 -6.19 14.26
C HIS A 19 -6.70 -5.08 15.19
N GLY A 20 -7.27 -5.46 16.34
CA GLY A 20 -7.85 -4.55 17.33
C GLY A 20 -9.23 -3.97 16.99
N VAL A 21 -9.76 -4.22 15.80
CA VAL A 21 -10.99 -3.58 15.27
C VAL A 21 -11.94 -4.54 14.56
N LEU A 22 -11.57 -5.78 14.31
CA LEU A 22 -12.48 -6.79 13.76
C LEU A 22 -13.25 -7.46 14.89
N ARG A 23 -14.57 -7.41 14.84
CA ARG A 23 -15.42 -8.29 15.59
C ARG A 23 -15.88 -9.41 14.65
N LEU A 24 -15.39 -10.62 14.85
CA LEU A 24 -15.78 -11.79 14.10
C LEU A 24 -16.65 -12.68 14.99
N VAL A 25 -17.87 -12.92 14.57
CA VAL A 25 -18.78 -13.84 15.25
C VAL A 25 -18.68 -15.20 14.58
N LEU A 26 -18.16 -16.17 15.29
CA LEU A 26 -17.99 -17.56 14.84
C LEU A 26 -19.08 -18.45 15.41
N GLU A 27 -19.75 -19.22 14.57
CA GLU A 27 -20.58 -20.36 14.97
C GLU A 27 -19.74 -21.63 14.82
N LEU A 28 -19.55 -22.37 15.91
CA LEU A 28 -18.63 -23.49 15.99
C LEU A 28 -19.36 -24.78 16.36
N ASP A 29 -18.96 -25.87 15.70
CA ASP A 29 -19.25 -27.24 16.13
C ASP A 29 -17.93 -27.87 16.66
N GLY A 30 -17.78 -27.90 17.97
CA GLY A 30 -16.46 -28.13 18.58
C GLY A 30 -15.48 -27.02 18.21
N GLU A 31 -14.41 -27.35 17.48
CA GLU A 31 -13.42 -26.37 16.99
C GLU A 31 -13.62 -26.05 15.49
N VAL A 32 -14.60 -26.68 14.82
CA VAL A 32 -14.86 -26.51 13.39
C VAL A 32 -15.80 -25.35 13.16
N ILE A 33 -15.43 -24.45 12.26
CA ILE A 33 -16.21 -23.27 11.91
C ILE A 33 -17.37 -23.68 10.98
N GLN A 34 -18.59 -23.41 11.41
CA GLN A 34 -19.81 -23.59 10.63
C GLN A 34 -20.18 -22.29 9.89
N ARG A 35 -19.94 -21.15 10.54
CA ARG A 35 -20.18 -19.82 10.00
C ARG A 35 -19.24 -18.80 10.59
N ALA A 36 -18.78 -17.88 9.78
CA ALA A 36 -17.95 -16.73 10.17
C ALA A 36 -18.59 -15.42 9.70
N ASP A 37 -19.06 -14.60 10.63
CA ASP A 37 -19.74 -13.33 10.34
C ASP A 37 -18.87 -12.14 10.77
N PRO A 38 -18.20 -11.48 9.81
CA PRO A 38 -17.32 -10.34 10.10
C PRO A 38 -18.14 -9.05 10.28
N HIS A 39 -18.03 -8.43 11.45
CA HIS A 39 -18.60 -7.12 11.76
C HIS A 39 -17.52 -6.06 11.65
N ILE A 40 -17.71 -5.13 10.73
CA ILE A 40 -16.81 -4.00 10.45
C ILE A 40 -17.43 -2.68 10.93
N GLY A 41 -16.65 -1.59 10.87
CA GLY A 41 -17.11 -0.24 11.20
C GLY A 41 -16.49 0.34 12.46
N LEU A 42 -15.73 -0.43 13.25
CA LEU A 42 -15.09 0.08 14.46
C LEU A 42 -13.99 1.12 14.18
N LEU A 43 -13.49 1.17 12.95
CA LEU A 43 -12.54 2.18 12.47
C LEU A 43 -13.15 3.10 11.41
N HIS A 44 -14.49 3.19 11.32
CA HIS A 44 -15.16 4.08 10.38
C HIS A 44 -14.98 5.54 10.80
N ARG A 45 -14.38 6.34 9.93
CA ARG A 45 -14.02 7.74 10.15
C ARG A 45 -14.71 8.70 9.18
N ALA A 46 -15.66 8.19 8.41
CA ALA A 46 -16.41 8.92 7.39
C ALA A 46 -15.51 9.62 6.35
N THR A 47 -14.39 8.98 5.95
CA THR A 47 -13.38 9.59 5.06
C THR A 47 -13.98 10.04 3.73
N GLU A 48 -14.87 9.25 3.12
CA GLU A 48 -15.56 9.63 1.89
C GLU A 48 -16.40 10.90 2.08
N LYS A 49 -17.11 11.02 3.19
CA LYS A 49 -17.95 12.19 3.49
C LYS A 49 -17.16 13.43 3.91
N LEU A 50 -16.08 13.23 4.67
CA LEU A 50 -15.14 14.30 5.02
C LEU A 50 -14.49 14.90 3.78
N ALA A 51 -14.15 14.06 2.79
CA ALA A 51 -13.54 14.50 1.54
C ALA A 51 -14.43 15.47 0.77
N GLU A 52 -15.75 15.32 0.80
CA GLU A 52 -16.71 16.25 0.18
C GLU A 52 -16.71 17.66 0.83
N SER A 53 -16.21 17.78 2.05
CA SER A 53 -16.13 19.05 2.78
C SER A 53 -14.80 19.78 2.65
N LYS A 54 -13.77 19.11 2.12
CA LYS A 54 -12.38 19.60 2.03
C LYS A 54 -11.97 19.84 0.58
N THR A 55 -10.99 20.72 0.36
CA THR A 55 -10.43 20.92 -0.97
C THR A 55 -9.69 19.66 -1.45
N PHE A 56 -9.51 19.53 -2.77
CA PHE A 56 -8.83 18.38 -3.36
C PHE A 56 -7.44 18.12 -2.73
N ILE A 57 -6.65 19.16 -2.46
CA ILE A 57 -5.33 19.01 -1.83
C ILE A 57 -5.43 18.63 -0.35
N GLN A 58 -6.42 19.15 0.37
CA GLN A 58 -6.63 18.83 1.79
C GLN A 58 -7.08 17.38 2.01
N ASN A 59 -7.59 16.73 0.98
CA ASN A 59 -7.99 15.33 1.04
C ASN A 59 -6.81 14.35 0.93
N LEU A 60 -5.68 14.78 0.38
CA LEU A 60 -4.53 13.91 0.18
C LEU A 60 -4.04 13.23 1.46
N PRO A 61 -3.89 13.92 2.60
CA PRO A 61 -3.51 13.28 3.86
C PRO A 61 -4.52 12.25 4.38
N TYR A 62 -5.79 12.35 4.00
CA TYR A 62 -6.78 11.30 4.36
C TYR A 62 -6.54 10.01 3.60
N MET A 63 -6.04 10.09 2.36
CA MET A 63 -5.71 8.90 1.56
C MET A 63 -4.63 8.06 2.24
N ASP A 64 -3.58 8.68 2.75
CA ASP A 64 -2.51 7.99 3.50
C ASP A 64 -3.02 7.14 4.66
N ARG A 65 -4.13 7.52 5.25
CA ARG A 65 -4.71 6.91 6.45
C ARG A 65 -5.78 5.86 6.14
N LEU A 66 -6.04 5.60 4.88
CA LEU A 66 -6.91 4.50 4.45
C LEU A 66 -6.21 3.17 4.66
N ASP A 67 -5.36 2.75 3.75
CA ASP A 67 -4.40 1.70 4.04
C ASP A 67 -3.12 2.34 4.58
N TYR A 68 -3.00 2.41 5.90
CA TYR A 68 -1.86 3.03 6.58
C TYR A 68 -0.56 2.19 6.52
N VAL A 69 -0.57 1.08 5.79
CA VAL A 69 0.62 0.29 5.47
C VAL A 69 1.12 0.60 4.06
N SER A 70 0.24 1.07 3.15
CA SER A 70 0.54 1.30 1.74
C SER A 70 0.25 2.74 1.30
N MET A 71 0.75 3.71 2.04
CA MET A 71 0.37 5.11 1.97
C MET A 71 0.49 5.72 0.58
N MET A 72 1.67 5.66 -0.05
CA MET A 72 1.88 6.33 -1.35
C MET A 72 1.12 5.68 -2.51
N CYS A 73 0.74 4.40 -2.41
CA CYS A 73 -0.16 3.78 -3.39
C CYS A 73 -1.57 4.38 -3.32
N ASN A 74 -2.07 4.72 -2.13
CA ASN A 74 -3.35 5.40 -1.96
C ASN A 74 -3.31 6.81 -2.54
N GLU A 75 -2.23 7.57 -2.27
CA GLU A 75 -1.99 8.89 -2.87
C GLU A 75 -1.98 8.81 -4.39
N HIS A 76 -1.34 7.78 -4.95
CA HIS A 76 -1.20 7.58 -6.37
C HIS A 76 -2.57 7.47 -7.07
N ALA A 77 -3.46 6.59 -6.57
CA ALA A 77 -4.80 6.45 -7.14
C ALA A 77 -5.60 7.76 -7.10
N TYR A 78 -5.48 8.51 -6.01
CA TYR A 78 -6.17 9.79 -5.85
C TYR A 78 -5.64 10.86 -6.80
N CYS A 79 -4.30 10.97 -6.93
CA CYS A 79 -3.68 11.90 -7.87
C CYS A 79 -4.07 11.60 -9.32
N LEU A 80 -4.02 10.32 -9.73
CA LEU A 80 -4.43 9.89 -11.08
C LEU A 80 -5.89 10.26 -11.39
N ALA A 81 -6.81 10.09 -10.42
CA ALA A 81 -8.21 10.45 -10.61
C ALA A 81 -8.40 11.96 -10.85
N ILE A 82 -7.68 12.80 -10.09
CA ILE A 82 -7.71 14.25 -10.26
C ILE A 82 -7.08 14.66 -11.59
N GLU A 83 -5.92 14.11 -11.92
CA GLU A 83 -5.20 14.41 -13.16
C GLU A 83 -6.01 14.05 -14.41
N LYS A 84 -6.76 12.94 -14.35
CA LYS A 84 -7.68 12.53 -15.40
C LYS A 84 -8.80 13.55 -15.63
N LEU A 85 -9.34 14.17 -14.58
CA LEU A 85 -10.33 15.25 -14.67
C LEU A 85 -9.73 16.57 -15.15
N LEU A 86 -8.52 16.88 -14.68
CA LEU A 86 -7.81 18.12 -15.06
C LEU A 86 -7.24 18.08 -16.47
N GLY A 87 -7.01 16.90 -17.06
CA GLY A 87 -6.31 16.72 -18.33
C GLY A 87 -4.86 17.23 -18.26
N VAL A 88 -4.17 17.04 -17.12
CA VAL A 88 -2.82 17.56 -16.89
C VAL A 88 -1.80 16.46 -17.11
N ASP A 89 -0.78 16.76 -17.92
CA ASP A 89 0.36 15.87 -18.12
C ASP A 89 1.33 15.93 -16.93
N VAL A 90 1.76 14.76 -16.50
CA VAL A 90 2.76 14.60 -15.44
C VAL A 90 4.14 14.46 -16.05
N PRO A 91 5.14 15.24 -15.60
CA PRO A 91 6.51 15.12 -16.10
C PRO A 91 7.05 13.69 -15.96
N GLU A 92 7.79 13.22 -16.97
CA GLU A 92 8.29 11.84 -17.01
C GLU A 92 9.12 11.47 -15.78
N ARG A 93 9.99 12.39 -15.32
CA ARG A 93 10.76 12.18 -14.09
C ARG A 93 9.87 11.93 -12.86
N ALA A 94 8.77 12.66 -12.75
CA ALA A 94 7.79 12.46 -11.67
C ALA A 94 7.09 11.10 -11.77
N GLN A 95 6.78 10.63 -12.98
CA GLN A 95 6.20 9.30 -13.19
C GLN A 95 7.15 8.20 -12.72
N TYR A 96 8.45 8.29 -13.05
CA TYR A 96 9.46 7.34 -12.56
C TYR A 96 9.61 7.36 -11.03
N ILE A 97 9.56 8.55 -10.42
CA ILE A 97 9.58 8.69 -8.95
C ILE A 97 8.34 8.04 -8.34
N ARG A 98 7.16 8.26 -8.90
CA ARG A 98 5.91 7.65 -8.42
C ARG A 98 5.95 6.12 -8.51
N VAL A 99 6.38 5.58 -9.63
CA VAL A 99 6.53 4.12 -9.81
C VAL A 99 7.51 3.56 -8.81
N MET A 100 8.69 4.18 -8.66
CA MET A 100 9.69 3.75 -7.67
C MET A 100 9.12 3.72 -6.25
N PHE A 101 8.44 4.78 -5.83
CA PHE A 101 7.86 4.84 -4.48
C PHE A 101 6.63 3.95 -4.31
N SER A 102 5.86 3.69 -5.35
CA SER A 102 4.76 2.71 -5.30
C SER A 102 5.32 1.29 -5.08
N GLU A 103 6.44 0.93 -5.70
CA GLU A 103 7.07 -0.37 -5.48
C GLU A 103 7.79 -0.44 -4.12
N ILE A 104 8.42 0.64 -3.64
CA ILE A 104 8.92 0.72 -2.26
C ILE A 104 7.78 0.54 -1.25
N THR A 105 6.62 1.12 -1.52
CA THR A 105 5.42 0.95 -0.72
C THR A 105 4.93 -0.50 -0.73
N ARG A 106 5.01 -1.18 -1.88
CA ARG A 106 4.69 -2.60 -2.00
C ARG A 106 5.61 -3.45 -1.14
N LEU A 107 6.92 -3.17 -1.13
CA LEU A 107 7.87 -3.83 -0.24
C LEU A 107 7.52 -3.59 1.24
N LEU A 108 7.23 -2.34 1.62
CA LEU A 108 6.78 -1.99 2.99
C LEU A 108 5.56 -2.80 3.42
N ASN A 109 4.58 -2.95 2.52
CA ASN A 109 3.37 -3.71 2.79
C ASN A 109 3.65 -5.20 2.94
N HIS A 110 4.35 -5.80 1.98
CA HIS A 110 4.60 -7.24 1.98
C HIS A 110 5.48 -7.67 3.15
N LEU A 111 6.45 -6.84 3.56
CA LEU A 111 7.24 -7.08 4.76
C LEU A 111 6.38 -6.99 6.04
N MET A 112 5.45 -6.04 6.14
CA MET A 112 4.53 -5.97 7.27
C MET A 112 3.60 -7.17 7.31
N TRP A 113 3.02 -7.52 6.16
CA TRP A 113 2.17 -8.70 6.03
C TRP A 113 2.91 -9.98 6.40
N LEU A 114 4.12 -10.20 5.86
CA LEU A 114 4.91 -11.39 6.12
C LEU A 114 5.26 -11.51 7.61
N GLY A 115 5.67 -10.40 8.21
CA GLY A 115 5.98 -10.34 9.64
C GLY A 115 4.77 -10.68 10.51
N ALA A 116 3.62 -10.06 10.25
CA ALA A 116 2.39 -10.26 11.02
C ALA A 116 1.82 -11.67 10.81
N HIS A 117 1.71 -12.14 9.57
CA HIS A 117 1.20 -13.47 9.25
C HIS A 117 2.12 -14.59 9.77
N GLY A 118 3.45 -14.38 9.67
CA GLY A 118 4.43 -15.28 10.28
C GLY A 118 4.29 -15.36 11.80
N LEU A 119 4.11 -14.22 12.46
CA LEU A 119 3.87 -14.15 13.92
C LEU A 119 2.60 -14.90 14.32
N ASP A 120 1.51 -14.72 13.58
CA ASP A 120 0.23 -15.39 13.81
C ASP A 120 0.33 -16.92 13.71
N CYS A 121 1.24 -17.39 12.84
CA CYS A 121 1.55 -18.83 12.71
C CYS A 121 2.69 -19.31 13.63
N GLY A 122 3.19 -18.45 14.54
CA GLY A 122 4.20 -18.78 15.56
C GLY A 122 5.65 -18.47 15.16
N ALA A 123 5.91 -17.87 13.99
CA ALA A 123 7.26 -17.52 13.52
C ALA A 123 7.67 -16.10 13.95
N MET A 124 7.83 -15.85 15.25
CA MET A 124 8.13 -14.52 15.79
C MET A 124 9.40 -13.88 15.22
N ASN A 125 10.41 -14.68 14.88
CA ASN A 125 11.67 -14.16 14.36
C ASN A 125 11.48 -13.41 13.00
N ILE A 126 10.56 -13.89 12.16
CA ILE A 126 10.24 -13.27 10.87
C ILE A 126 9.75 -11.84 11.06
N PHE A 127 8.92 -11.59 12.07
CA PHE A 127 8.45 -10.25 12.42
C PHE A 127 9.63 -9.29 12.66
N ILE A 128 10.61 -9.70 13.48
CA ILE A 128 11.77 -8.88 13.80
C ILE A 128 12.63 -8.61 12.54
N TYR A 129 12.86 -9.63 11.71
CA TYR A 129 13.65 -9.49 10.49
C TYR A 129 12.96 -8.59 9.46
N CYS A 130 11.66 -8.75 9.22
CA CYS A 130 10.91 -7.88 8.32
C CYS A 130 10.94 -6.42 8.77
N PHE A 131 10.90 -6.15 10.09
CA PHE A 131 10.97 -4.78 10.60
C PHE A 131 12.35 -4.16 10.49
N ARG A 132 13.42 -4.95 10.47
CA ARG A 132 14.77 -4.47 10.17
C ARG A 132 14.83 -3.79 8.80
N GLU A 133 14.27 -4.44 7.76
CA GLU A 133 14.25 -3.90 6.40
C GLU A 133 13.26 -2.74 6.25
N ARG A 134 12.13 -2.80 6.97
CA ARG A 134 11.15 -1.71 6.97
C ARG A 134 11.72 -0.41 7.51
N GLU A 135 12.64 -0.45 8.47
CA GLU A 135 13.31 0.75 8.98
C GLU A 135 14.11 1.46 7.87
N ASP A 136 14.86 0.73 7.05
CA ASP A 136 15.58 1.33 5.91
C ASP A 136 14.60 1.99 4.93
N LEU A 137 13.45 1.36 4.65
CA LEU A 137 12.43 1.92 3.76
C LEU A 137 11.72 3.14 4.36
N PHE A 138 11.52 3.21 5.66
CA PHE A 138 11.02 4.40 6.35
C PHE A 138 12.01 5.56 6.30
N ASP A 139 13.31 5.28 6.33
CA ASP A 139 14.33 6.29 6.13
C ASP A 139 14.26 6.93 4.73
N ILE A 140 13.95 6.13 3.70
CA ILE A 140 13.70 6.62 2.35
C ILE A 140 12.46 7.54 2.31
N TYR A 141 11.38 7.16 2.97
CA TYR A 141 10.16 7.98 3.08
C TYR A 141 10.42 9.30 3.79
N GLU A 142 11.13 9.26 4.92
CA GLU A 142 11.50 10.46 5.68
C GLU A 142 12.40 11.40 4.86
N ALA A 143 13.29 10.86 4.04
CA ALA A 143 14.19 11.66 3.20
C ALA A 143 13.42 12.56 2.21
N VAL A 144 12.33 12.08 1.62
CA VAL A 144 11.56 12.84 0.62
C VAL A 144 10.43 13.68 1.22
N SER A 145 9.82 13.23 2.31
CA SER A 145 8.61 13.85 2.85
C SER A 145 8.81 14.52 4.21
N GLY A 146 9.82 14.10 4.97
CA GLY A 146 10.00 14.46 6.37
C GLY A 146 9.17 13.62 7.33
N ALA A 147 8.36 12.68 6.83
CA ALA A 147 7.53 11.76 7.60
C ALA A 147 7.91 10.30 7.30
N ARG A 148 7.94 9.48 8.33
CA ARG A 148 8.29 8.05 8.21
C ARG A 148 7.19 7.22 7.55
N MET A 149 5.94 7.62 7.66
CA MET A 149 4.78 6.87 7.18
C MET A 149 3.87 7.73 6.29
N HIS A 150 3.08 8.60 6.87
CA HIS A 150 2.10 9.42 6.16
C HIS A 150 2.77 10.61 5.48
N ALA A 151 3.18 10.38 4.24
CA ALA A 151 4.09 11.27 3.52
C ALA A 151 3.39 12.44 2.81
N ALA A 152 2.19 12.23 2.28
CA ALA A 152 1.49 13.16 1.37
C ALA A 152 2.45 13.73 0.29
N TYR A 153 3.26 12.83 -0.29
CA TYR A 153 4.35 13.19 -1.18
C TYR A 153 3.92 13.32 -2.63
N PHE A 154 3.02 12.45 -3.11
CA PHE A 154 2.45 12.59 -4.44
C PHE A 154 1.48 13.76 -4.46
N ARG A 155 1.49 14.49 -5.55
CA ARG A 155 0.63 15.66 -5.76
C ARG A 155 0.01 15.61 -7.13
N PRO A 156 -1.20 16.14 -7.33
CA PRO A 156 -1.73 16.31 -8.68
C PRO A 156 -0.75 17.07 -9.56
N GLY A 157 -0.37 16.46 -10.68
CA GLY A 157 0.62 16.98 -11.62
C GLY A 157 2.07 16.60 -11.33
N GLY A 158 2.35 15.72 -10.35
CA GLY A 158 3.70 15.23 -10.06
C GLY A 158 3.94 14.82 -8.62
N VAL A 159 5.06 15.26 -8.03
CA VAL A 159 5.45 15.04 -6.64
C VAL A 159 5.81 16.35 -5.96
N TYR A 160 5.77 16.37 -4.63
CA TYR A 160 5.97 17.58 -3.83
C TYR A 160 7.34 18.25 -4.06
N ARG A 161 8.41 17.46 -4.18
CA ARG A 161 9.79 17.91 -4.46
C ARG A 161 10.61 16.79 -5.08
N ASP A 162 11.72 17.15 -5.71
CA ASP A 162 12.68 16.18 -6.24
C ASP A 162 13.40 15.41 -5.12
N LEU A 163 14.05 14.33 -5.52
CA LEU A 163 14.85 13.48 -4.64
C LEU A 163 16.02 14.26 -4.06
N PRO A 164 16.33 14.14 -2.76
CA PRO A 164 17.45 14.84 -2.17
C PRO A 164 18.81 14.29 -2.65
N ASP A 165 19.75 15.20 -2.93
CA ASP A 165 21.13 14.87 -3.32
C ASP A 165 21.95 14.27 -2.18
N SER A 166 21.45 14.32 -0.95
CA SER A 166 22.08 13.74 0.23
C SER A 166 21.06 13.18 1.19
N MET A 167 21.34 12.01 1.75
CA MET A 167 20.51 11.43 2.81
C MET A 167 20.53 12.30 4.07
N PRO A 168 19.35 12.60 4.65
CA PRO A 168 19.27 13.29 5.93
C PRO A 168 19.99 12.50 7.03
N GLN A 169 20.85 13.20 7.79
CA GLN A 169 21.62 12.61 8.89
C GLN A 169 20.86 12.73 10.21
N TYR A 170 20.92 11.71 11.05
CA TYR A 170 20.45 11.78 12.45
C TYR A 170 21.27 12.81 13.23
N LYS A 171 20.61 13.61 14.05
CA LYS A 171 21.24 14.69 14.83
C LYS A 171 21.34 14.30 16.32
N VAL A 172 22.42 14.73 16.96
CA VAL A 172 22.68 14.52 18.39
C VAL A 172 21.55 15.03 19.30
N SER A 173 20.83 16.07 18.89
CA SER A 173 19.69 16.63 19.65
C SER A 173 18.53 15.64 19.88
N ARG A 174 18.38 14.63 19.04
CA ARG A 174 17.32 13.61 19.15
C ARG A 174 17.79 12.34 19.84
N ILE A 175 19.07 12.01 19.73
CA ILE A 175 19.67 10.79 20.30
C ILE A 175 20.87 11.23 21.13
N LYS A 176 20.87 10.93 22.43
CA LYS A 176 21.95 11.34 23.36
C LYS A 176 23.22 10.50 23.24
N ASN A 177 23.23 9.41 22.49
CA ASN A 177 24.37 8.51 22.31
C ASN A 177 25.07 8.80 20.98
N GLU A 178 26.21 9.47 21.02
CA GLU A 178 27.01 9.84 19.83
C GLU A 178 27.52 8.62 19.06
N THR A 179 27.84 7.52 19.75
CA THR A 179 28.30 6.28 19.10
C THR A 179 27.19 5.66 18.30
N ALA A 180 25.96 5.61 18.86
CA ALA A 180 24.77 5.13 18.14
C ALA A 180 24.45 6.01 16.92
N ILE A 181 24.57 7.35 17.05
CA ILE A 181 24.39 8.26 15.92
C ILE A 181 25.38 8.01 14.80
N LYS A 182 26.67 7.83 15.14
CA LYS A 182 27.69 7.51 14.14
C LYS A 182 27.41 6.20 13.43
N ALA A 183 26.96 5.17 14.16
CA ALA A 183 26.59 3.89 13.58
C ALA A 183 25.37 4.00 12.65
N LEU A 184 24.31 4.72 13.07
CA LEU A 184 23.12 4.95 12.25
C LEU A 184 23.40 5.79 10.99
N ASN A 185 24.32 6.74 11.07
CA ASN A 185 24.70 7.58 9.93
C ASN A 185 25.74 6.93 9.00
N ALA A 186 26.36 5.83 9.39
CA ALA A 186 27.37 5.16 8.59
C ALA A 186 26.83 4.72 7.21
N ASN A 187 25.59 4.25 7.16
CA ASN A 187 24.91 3.81 5.93
C ASN A 187 24.19 4.94 5.19
N ARG A 188 24.17 6.16 5.73
CA ARG A 188 23.46 7.32 5.14
C ARG A 188 24.44 8.25 4.40
N GLN A 189 25.39 7.67 3.70
CA GLN A 189 26.36 8.42 2.88
C GLN A 189 25.85 8.50 1.43
N GLY A 190 26.09 9.63 0.77
CA GLY A 190 25.69 9.82 -0.63
C GLY A 190 24.26 10.33 -0.82
N SER A 191 23.77 10.18 -2.03
CA SER A 191 22.41 10.59 -2.42
C SER A 191 21.36 9.58 -1.97
N LEU A 192 20.08 10.00 -2.00
CA LEU A 192 18.96 9.07 -1.75
C LEU A 192 18.97 7.91 -2.76
N LEU A 193 19.28 8.18 -4.04
CA LEU A 193 19.37 7.13 -5.06
C LEU A 193 20.51 6.13 -4.79
N ASP A 194 21.60 6.56 -4.13
CA ASP A 194 22.66 5.64 -3.71
C ASP A 194 22.18 4.74 -2.57
N PHE A 195 21.47 5.31 -1.60
CA PHE A 195 20.89 4.55 -0.50
C PHE A 195 19.87 3.51 -0.99
N ILE A 196 18.96 3.91 -1.90
CA ILE A 196 18.00 2.98 -2.52
C ILE A 196 18.73 1.89 -3.33
N GLY A 197 19.75 2.25 -4.12
CA GLY A 197 20.56 1.30 -4.88
C GLY A 197 21.34 0.31 -4.00
N ASP A 198 21.76 0.74 -2.81
CA ASP A 198 22.40 -0.16 -1.82
C ASP A 198 21.37 -1.11 -1.20
N PHE A 199 20.18 -0.61 -0.90
CA PHE A 199 19.09 -1.43 -0.41
C PHE A 199 18.72 -2.52 -1.44
N THR A 200 18.49 -2.15 -2.70
CA THR A 200 18.07 -3.09 -3.75
C THR A 200 19.07 -4.20 -3.98
N ARG A 201 20.39 -3.91 -3.86
CA ARG A 201 21.44 -4.95 -3.99
C ARG A 201 21.44 -5.97 -2.83
N ARG A 202 21.05 -5.55 -1.62
CA ARG A 202 21.02 -6.42 -0.43
C ARG A 202 19.70 -7.19 -0.32
N PHE A 203 18.62 -6.61 -0.78
CA PHE A 203 17.27 -7.09 -0.53
C PHE A 203 16.99 -8.52 -1.04
N PRO A 204 17.48 -8.97 -2.22
CA PRO A 204 17.27 -10.35 -2.65
C PRO A 204 17.79 -11.39 -1.64
N GLY A 205 18.97 -11.17 -1.06
CA GLY A 205 19.51 -12.05 -0.02
C GLY A 205 18.67 -12.07 1.27
N MET A 206 17.99 -10.98 1.59
CA MET A 206 17.05 -10.92 2.73
C MET A 206 15.78 -11.71 2.45
N VAL A 207 15.27 -11.67 1.21
CA VAL A 207 14.13 -12.49 0.79
C VAL A 207 14.50 -13.98 0.85
N ASP A 208 15.71 -14.36 0.42
CA ASP A 208 16.22 -15.74 0.54
C ASP A 208 16.29 -16.19 2.01
N GLU A 209 16.66 -15.30 2.94
CA GLU A 209 16.63 -15.58 4.38
C GLU A 209 15.21 -15.89 4.87
N TYR A 210 14.21 -15.11 4.45
CA TYR A 210 12.80 -15.38 4.81
C TYR A 210 12.32 -16.72 4.25
N GLU A 211 12.63 -17.02 3.01
CA GLU A 211 12.27 -18.31 2.39
C GLU A 211 12.93 -19.50 3.07
N THR A 212 14.19 -19.38 3.44
CA THR A 212 14.90 -20.43 4.19
C THR A 212 14.22 -20.74 5.53
N LEU A 213 13.63 -19.73 6.18
CA LEU A 213 12.95 -19.89 7.45
C LEU A 213 11.52 -20.40 7.33
N LEU A 214 10.82 -20.08 6.23
CA LEU A 214 9.38 -20.33 6.09
C LEU A 214 9.04 -21.37 5.00
N THR A 215 9.56 -21.22 3.77
CA THR A 215 9.06 -21.94 2.59
C THR A 215 9.04 -23.45 2.78
N ASP A 216 10.11 -24.03 3.32
CA ASP A 216 10.18 -25.47 3.58
C ASP A 216 9.89 -25.86 5.01
N ASN A 217 9.51 -24.91 5.86
CA ASN A 217 9.18 -25.17 7.24
C ASN A 217 7.90 -26.02 7.37
N ARG A 218 8.00 -27.15 8.08
CA ARG A 218 6.89 -28.10 8.24
C ARG A 218 5.67 -27.43 8.92
N ILE A 219 5.89 -26.59 9.93
CA ILE A 219 4.80 -25.91 10.65
C ILE A 219 4.09 -24.94 9.71
N TRP A 220 4.87 -24.14 8.98
CA TRP A 220 4.33 -23.20 8.00
C TRP A 220 3.48 -23.90 6.93
N LYS A 221 4.00 -24.97 6.34
CA LYS A 221 3.25 -25.76 5.34
C LYS A 221 1.96 -26.36 5.93
N GLN A 222 2.00 -26.90 7.12
CA GLN A 222 0.81 -27.46 7.79
C GLN A 222 -0.26 -26.41 8.11
N ARG A 223 0.16 -25.13 8.28
CA ARG A 223 -0.73 -24.02 8.61
C ARG A 223 -1.23 -23.27 7.38
N THR A 224 -0.73 -23.56 6.18
CA THR A 224 -1.02 -22.76 4.98
C THR A 224 -1.44 -23.58 3.76
N VAL A 225 -0.89 -24.78 3.58
CA VAL A 225 -1.24 -25.64 2.45
C VAL A 225 -2.64 -26.21 2.60
N GLY A 226 -3.47 -26.02 1.57
CA GLY A 226 -4.86 -26.45 1.56
C GLY A 226 -5.80 -25.65 2.48
N ILE A 227 -5.34 -24.56 3.08
CA ILE A 227 -6.15 -23.70 3.97
C ILE A 227 -6.68 -22.50 3.19
N GLY A 228 -8.00 -22.25 3.30
CA GLY A 228 -8.68 -21.12 2.66
C GLY A 228 -8.60 -21.17 1.14
N VAL A 229 -8.82 -22.33 0.55
CA VAL A 229 -8.77 -22.56 -0.90
C VAL A 229 -9.91 -21.84 -1.61
N VAL A 230 -9.58 -21.09 -2.67
CA VAL A 230 -10.57 -20.43 -3.54
C VAL A 230 -10.20 -20.71 -5.00
N THR A 231 -11.16 -21.28 -5.74
CA THR A 231 -10.97 -21.56 -7.17
C THR A 231 -10.94 -20.27 -8.00
N PRO A 232 -10.31 -20.25 -9.19
CA PRO A 232 -10.24 -19.06 -10.03
C PRO A 232 -11.60 -18.44 -10.36
N GLU A 233 -12.58 -19.27 -10.73
CA GLU A 233 -13.93 -18.83 -11.02
C GLU A 233 -14.61 -18.20 -9.80
N ARG A 234 -14.43 -18.81 -8.63
CA ARG A 234 -15.01 -18.30 -7.40
C ARG A 234 -14.33 -17.02 -6.94
N ALA A 235 -13.02 -16.90 -7.12
CA ALA A 235 -12.25 -15.68 -6.82
C ALA A 235 -12.75 -14.47 -7.61
N LEU A 236 -13.07 -14.65 -8.91
CA LEU A 236 -13.66 -13.61 -9.74
C LEU A 236 -15.07 -13.22 -9.23
N ASN A 237 -15.92 -14.20 -8.90
CA ASN A 237 -17.26 -13.95 -8.39
C ASN A 237 -17.28 -13.23 -7.03
N LEU A 238 -16.27 -13.45 -6.19
CA LEU A 238 -16.08 -12.79 -4.90
C LEU A 238 -15.44 -11.38 -5.04
N GLY A 239 -15.03 -10.99 -6.25
CA GLY A 239 -14.40 -9.71 -6.52
C GLY A 239 -12.96 -9.63 -5.99
N PHE A 240 -12.25 -10.75 -5.95
CA PHE A 240 -10.83 -10.79 -5.59
C PHE A 240 -9.98 -10.07 -6.62
N THR A 241 -8.94 -9.43 -6.14
CA THR A 241 -7.94 -8.74 -6.96
C THR A 241 -6.55 -8.91 -6.34
N GLY A 242 -5.50 -8.56 -7.09
CA GLY A 242 -4.13 -8.62 -6.62
C GLY A 242 -3.66 -10.03 -6.24
N PRO A 243 -2.84 -10.16 -5.19
CA PRO A 243 -2.30 -11.46 -4.75
C PRO A 243 -3.39 -12.49 -4.41
N MET A 244 -4.55 -12.07 -3.94
CA MET A 244 -5.69 -12.96 -3.66
C MET A 244 -6.20 -13.64 -4.93
N LEU A 245 -6.31 -12.90 -6.04
CA LEU A 245 -6.72 -13.42 -7.34
C LEU A 245 -5.60 -14.21 -8.02
N ARG A 246 -4.38 -13.67 -7.99
CA ARG A 246 -3.22 -14.34 -8.60
C ARG A 246 -2.87 -15.65 -7.91
N GLY A 247 -3.03 -15.72 -6.59
CA GLY A 247 -2.89 -16.98 -5.84
C GLY A 247 -3.85 -18.08 -6.30
N SER A 248 -5.02 -17.71 -6.82
CA SER A 248 -6.01 -18.64 -7.39
C SER A 248 -5.76 -18.99 -8.87
N GLY A 249 -4.65 -18.58 -9.46
CA GLY A 249 -4.27 -18.98 -10.82
C GLY A 249 -4.68 -18.00 -11.93
N PHE A 250 -5.17 -16.80 -11.61
CA PHE A 250 -5.58 -15.81 -12.60
C PHE A 250 -4.54 -14.68 -12.73
N ALA A 251 -3.89 -14.60 -13.89
CA ALA A 251 -2.81 -13.63 -14.17
C ALA A 251 -3.36 -12.23 -14.48
N TRP A 252 -3.90 -11.55 -13.48
CA TRP A 252 -4.40 -10.18 -13.58
C TRP A 252 -3.54 -9.23 -12.75
N ASP A 253 -2.98 -8.22 -13.41
CA ASP A 253 -2.20 -7.16 -12.77
C ASP A 253 -2.39 -5.87 -13.57
N LEU A 254 -2.88 -4.82 -12.90
CA LEU A 254 -3.17 -3.53 -13.55
C LEU A 254 -1.92 -2.87 -14.14
N ARG A 255 -0.75 -3.12 -13.56
CA ARG A 255 0.52 -2.58 -14.09
C ARG A 255 0.86 -3.09 -15.49
N LYS A 256 0.32 -4.27 -15.89
CA LYS A 256 0.47 -4.86 -17.22
C LYS A 256 -0.78 -4.72 -18.09
N MET A 257 -1.98 -4.89 -17.51
CA MET A 257 -3.24 -4.92 -18.26
C MET A 257 -3.78 -3.53 -18.57
N GLN A 258 -3.58 -2.57 -17.66
CA GLN A 258 -3.96 -1.16 -17.80
C GLN A 258 -2.85 -0.27 -17.23
N PRO A 259 -1.68 -0.26 -17.88
CA PRO A 259 -0.51 0.43 -17.35
C PRO A 259 -0.77 1.93 -17.18
N TYR A 260 -0.32 2.45 -16.06
CA TYR A 260 -0.36 3.87 -15.71
C TYR A 260 1.06 4.38 -15.47
N ASP A 261 1.28 5.68 -15.58
CA ASP A 261 2.61 6.29 -15.55
C ASP A 261 3.58 5.53 -16.48
N VAL A 262 4.75 5.15 -15.99
CA VAL A 262 5.78 4.46 -16.80
C VAL A 262 5.80 2.93 -16.63
N TYR A 263 4.78 2.31 -16.02
CA TYR A 263 4.76 0.84 -15.85
C TYR A 263 4.85 0.07 -17.17
N ALA A 264 4.33 0.62 -18.27
CA ALA A 264 4.45 -0.01 -19.60
C ALA A 264 5.91 -0.22 -20.06
N ARG A 265 6.86 0.52 -19.49
CA ARG A 265 8.29 0.43 -19.80
C ARG A 265 9.08 -0.45 -18.84
N MET A 266 8.44 -0.91 -17.77
CA MET A 266 9.10 -1.72 -16.75
C MET A 266 9.11 -3.19 -17.15
N ASP A 267 10.29 -3.79 -17.01
CA ASP A 267 10.48 -5.22 -17.21
C ASP A 267 10.34 -5.95 -15.86
N PHE A 268 9.25 -6.70 -15.72
CA PHE A 268 8.95 -7.53 -14.55
C PHE A 268 7.95 -8.62 -14.93
N ASP A 269 7.92 -9.67 -14.13
CA ASP A 269 7.01 -10.80 -14.30
C ASP A 269 5.84 -10.71 -13.29
N VAL A 270 4.69 -11.27 -13.67
CA VAL A 270 3.50 -11.35 -12.79
C VAL A 270 3.44 -12.75 -12.20
N PRO A 271 3.73 -12.94 -10.91
CA PRO A 271 3.66 -14.25 -10.28
C PRO A 271 2.22 -14.73 -10.14
N VAL A 272 2.00 -16.03 -10.39
CA VAL A 272 0.68 -16.66 -10.34
C VAL A 272 0.77 -17.98 -9.60
N GLY A 273 -0.14 -18.22 -8.66
CA GLY A 273 -0.29 -19.48 -7.95
C GLY A 273 -1.09 -20.52 -8.76
N VAL A 274 -1.28 -21.68 -8.19
CA VAL A 274 -1.97 -22.81 -8.84
C VAL A 274 -3.14 -23.34 -7.99
N ASN A 275 -2.92 -23.48 -6.68
CA ASN A 275 -3.85 -24.17 -5.78
C ASN A 275 -4.91 -23.25 -5.16
N GLY A 276 -4.70 -21.94 -5.18
CA GLY A 276 -5.62 -20.97 -4.61
C GLY A 276 -5.69 -21.02 -3.09
N ASP A 277 -4.68 -21.54 -2.41
CA ASP A 277 -4.60 -21.64 -0.96
C ASP A 277 -3.74 -20.53 -0.34
N THR A 278 -3.64 -20.53 0.97
CA THR A 278 -2.83 -19.57 1.73
C THR A 278 -1.34 -19.68 1.40
N TYR A 279 -0.85 -20.87 1.10
CA TYR A 279 0.55 -21.10 0.75
C TYR A 279 0.92 -20.50 -0.61
N ASP A 280 0.07 -20.70 -1.62
CA ASP A 280 0.30 -20.10 -2.94
C ASP A 280 0.26 -18.56 -2.88
N ARG A 281 -0.65 -17.97 -2.09
CA ARG A 281 -0.68 -16.52 -1.87
C ARG A 281 0.58 -16.02 -1.18
N TYR A 282 1.17 -16.80 -0.29
CA TYR A 282 2.46 -16.51 0.30
C TYR A 282 3.56 -16.50 -0.76
N LEU A 283 3.66 -17.54 -1.60
CA LEU A 283 4.66 -17.62 -2.67
C LEU A 283 4.53 -16.46 -3.68
N VAL A 284 3.29 -16.12 -4.06
CA VAL A 284 3.02 -14.97 -4.94
C VAL A 284 3.58 -13.68 -4.35
N ARG A 285 3.34 -13.38 -3.07
CA ARG A 285 3.83 -12.15 -2.44
C ARG A 285 5.34 -12.14 -2.26
N VAL A 286 5.95 -13.27 -1.98
CA VAL A 286 7.41 -13.38 -1.91
C VAL A 286 8.05 -13.08 -3.26
N GLU A 287 7.49 -13.63 -4.34
CA GLU A 287 7.98 -13.33 -5.68
C GLU A 287 7.68 -11.88 -6.09
N GLU A 288 6.55 -11.31 -5.70
CA GLU A 288 6.25 -9.89 -5.90
C GLU A 288 7.29 -8.98 -5.25
N MET A 289 7.83 -9.33 -4.10
CA MET A 289 8.93 -8.57 -3.50
C MET A 289 10.18 -8.55 -4.38
N ARG A 290 10.52 -9.67 -5.04
CA ARG A 290 11.65 -9.73 -5.99
C ARG A 290 11.38 -8.88 -7.22
N GLN A 291 10.18 -8.97 -7.78
CA GLN A 291 9.79 -8.22 -8.97
C GLN A 291 9.70 -6.71 -8.68
N SER A 292 9.21 -6.30 -7.51
CA SER A 292 9.23 -4.90 -7.07
C SER A 292 10.65 -4.37 -6.94
N ASN A 293 11.56 -5.16 -6.37
CA ASN A 293 12.98 -4.78 -6.30
C ASN A 293 13.57 -4.55 -7.70
N ARG A 294 13.26 -5.43 -8.66
CA ARG A 294 13.69 -5.30 -10.07
C ARG A 294 13.17 -4.02 -10.72
N ILE A 295 11.92 -3.62 -10.43
CA ILE A 295 11.35 -2.35 -10.92
C ILE A 295 12.07 -1.16 -10.29
N ILE A 296 12.32 -1.20 -8.98
CA ILE A 296 13.03 -0.12 -8.26
C ILE A 296 14.42 0.09 -8.85
N GLU A 297 15.17 -0.98 -9.16
CA GLU A 297 16.49 -0.89 -9.79
C GLU A 297 16.45 -0.20 -11.16
N GLN A 298 15.47 -0.52 -11.99
CA GLN A 298 15.25 0.12 -13.28
C GLN A 298 14.94 1.61 -13.11
N CYS A 299 14.08 1.96 -12.16
CA CYS A 299 13.76 3.36 -11.86
C CYS A 299 14.99 4.14 -11.37
N VAL A 300 15.79 3.57 -10.46
CA VAL A 300 17.04 4.19 -9.96
C VAL A 300 18.02 4.45 -11.11
N ALA A 301 18.21 3.47 -12.00
CA ALA A 301 19.11 3.61 -13.15
C ALA A 301 18.64 4.74 -14.08
N TRP A 302 17.35 4.82 -14.38
CA TRP A 302 16.81 5.86 -15.23
C TRP A 302 16.88 7.26 -14.58
N LEU A 303 16.50 7.38 -13.31
CA LEU A 303 16.46 8.65 -12.57
C LEU A 303 17.84 9.28 -12.43
N ARG A 304 18.91 8.49 -12.33
CA ARG A 304 20.29 8.97 -12.31
C ARG A 304 20.71 9.62 -13.63
N ALA A 305 20.24 9.08 -14.75
CA ALA A 305 20.61 9.56 -16.08
C ALA A 305 19.75 10.73 -16.58
N ASN A 306 18.56 10.93 -16.01
CA ASN A 306 17.55 11.84 -16.54
C ASN A 306 17.09 12.86 -15.49
N PRO A 307 17.81 13.98 -15.30
CA PRO A 307 17.33 15.09 -14.49
C PRO A 307 16.18 15.80 -15.23
N GLY A 308 15.25 16.42 -14.51
CA GLY A 308 14.12 17.11 -15.12
C GLY A 308 13.10 17.61 -14.09
N PRO A 309 12.00 18.24 -14.55
CA PRO A 309 10.94 18.71 -13.68
C PRO A 309 10.22 17.52 -13.02
N VAL A 310 9.74 17.74 -11.78
CA VAL A 310 9.03 16.73 -11.00
C VAL A 310 7.58 17.10 -10.72
N ILE A 311 7.15 18.24 -11.20
CA ILE A 311 5.77 18.72 -11.10
C ILE A 311 5.40 19.51 -12.35
N THR A 312 4.14 19.51 -12.71
CA THR A 312 3.62 20.28 -13.85
C THR A 312 3.89 21.77 -13.70
N GLN A 313 4.10 22.46 -14.84
CA GLN A 313 4.24 23.92 -14.87
C GLN A 313 2.89 24.66 -14.92
N ASN A 314 1.78 23.94 -14.80
CA ASN A 314 0.45 24.55 -14.69
C ASN A 314 0.24 25.09 -13.26
N HIS A 315 0.51 26.39 -13.09
CA HIS A 315 0.41 27.05 -11.77
C HIS A 315 -1.01 27.24 -11.24
N LYS A 316 -2.02 26.82 -11.99
CA LYS A 316 -3.39 26.65 -11.47
C LYS A 316 -3.58 25.35 -10.67
N VAL A 317 -2.66 24.40 -10.84
CA VAL A 317 -2.67 23.07 -10.20
C VAL A 317 -1.52 22.94 -9.19
N ALA A 318 -0.32 23.34 -9.58
CA ALA A 318 0.89 23.27 -8.79
C ALA A 318 1.41 24.65 -8.39
N PRO A 319 1.90 24.84 -7.15
CA PRO A 319 2.40 26.12 -6.71
C PRO A 319 3.64 26.55 -7.51
N PRO A 320 3.75 27.82 -7.90
CA PRO A 320 4.92 28.35 -8.57
C PRO A 320 6.15 28.37 -7.67
N SER A 321 7.33 28.50 -8.28
CA SER A 321 8.57 28.59 -7.53
C SER A 321 8.64 29.86 -6.67
N ARG A 322 9.42 29.83 -5.60
CA ARG A 322 9.62 31.01 -4.74
C ARG A 322 10.27 32.20 -5.49
N VAL A 323 11.05 31.90 -6.52
CA VAL A 323 11.70 32.94 -7.35
C VAL A 323 10.65 33.61 -8.22
N ASP A 324 9.82 32.81 -8.89
CA ASP A 324 8.76 33.32 -9.79
C ASP A 324 7.74 34.18 -9.02
N MET A 325 7.33 33.73 -7.83
CA MET A 325 6.44 34.52 -6.95
C MET A 325 6.99 35.90 -6.57
N LYS A 326 8.33 36.07 -6.54
CA LYS A 326 8.95 37.36 -6.21
C LYS A 326 9.12 38.29 -7.39
N SER A 327 9.17 37.74 -8.60
CA SER A 327 9.46 38.47 -9.83
C SER A 327 8.23 38.68 -10.73
N ASN A 328 7.19 37.86 -10.57
CA ASN A 328 5.99 37.88 -11.40
C ASN A 328 4.73 37.96 -10.55
N MET A 329 3.92 39.00 -10.77
CA MET A 329 2.67 39.24 -10.04
C MET A 329 1.62 38.16 -10.28
N GLU A 330 1.54 37.61 -11.51
CA GLU A 330 0.60 36.53 -11.87
C GLU A 330 0.89 35.27 -11.04
N GLU A 331 2.16 34.91 -10.90
CA GLU A 331 2.58 33.76 -10.11
C GLU A 331 2.32 33.94 -8.61
N LEU A 332 2.45 35.16 -8.10
CA LEU A 332 2.07 35.47 -6.73
C LEU A 332 0.56 35.28 -6.51
N ILE A 333 -0.27 35.69 -7.48
CA ILE A 333 -1.73 35.50 -7.44
C ILE A 333 -2.07 34.02 -7.50
N HIS A 334 -1.44 33.24 -8.38
CA HIS A 334 -1.64 31.78 -8.45
C HIS A 334 -1.31 31.11 -7.12
N HIS A 335 -0.17 31.43 -6.52
CA HIS A 335 0.20 30.93 -5.22
C HIS A 335 -0.85 31.27 -4.15
N PHE A 336 -1.26 32.55 -4.08
CA PHE A 336 -2.27 33.00 -3.11
C PHE A 336 -3.58 32.23 -3.28
N LYS A 337 -4.08 32.08 -4.50
CA LYS A 337 -5.34 31.37 -4.78
C LYS A 337 -5.25 29.89 -4.43
N LEU A 338 -4.16 29.20 -4.78
CA LEU A 338 -3.98 27.79 -4.44
C LEU A 338 -3.99 27.52 -2.93
N PHE A 339 -3.42 28.41 -2.14
CA PHE A 339 -3.34 28.22 -0.69
C PHE A 339 -4.58 28.74 0.07
N THR A 340 -5.34 29.66 -0.48
CA THR A 340 -6.56 30.19 0.16
C THR A 340 -7.83 29.50 -0.33
N GLU A 341 -8.00 29.36 -1.63
CA GLU A 341 -9.19 28.81 -2.29
C GLU A 341 -9.02 27.33 -2.67
N GLY A 342 -7.80 26.95 -3.07
CA GLY A 342 -7.50 25.64 -3.65
C GLY A 342 -7.70 25.63 -5.18
N MET A 343 -7.32 24.50 -5.81
CA MET A 343 -7.53 24.31 -7.25
C MET A 343 -8.99 23.98 -7.55
N HIS A 344 -9.48 24.46 -8.69
CA HIS A 344 -10.75 24.05 -9.25
C HIS A 344 -10.55 22.91 -10.22
N VAL A 345 -11.39 21.91 -10.11
CA VAL A 345 -11.38 20.73 -11.02
C VAL A 345 -12.62 20.83 -11.91
N PRO A 346 -12.48 20.71 -13.24
CA PRO A 346 -13.61 20.78 -14.16
C PRO A 346 -14.75 19.83 -13.79
N GLU A 347 -15.97 20.17 -14.16
CA GLU A 347 -17.13 19.31 -14.01
C GLU A 347 -16.92 18.00 -14.77
N GLY A 348 -17.21 16.87 -14.13
CA GLY A 348 -17.07 15.55 -14.72
C GLY A 348 -16.88 14.46 -13.67
N GLU A 349 -16.69 13.25 -14.17
CA GLU A 349 -16.43 12.07 -13.34
C GLU A 349 -15.21 11.30 -13.86
N ALA A 350 -14.46 10.71 -12.95
CA ALA A 350 -13.30 9.87 -13.27
C ALA A 350 -13.20 8.70 -12.31
N TYR A 351 -12.86 7.55 -12.86
CA TYR A 351 -12.36 6.42 -12.10
C TYR A 351 -10.90 6.19 -12.43
N ALA A 352 -10.07 6.08 -11.41
CA ALA A 352 -8.68 5.67 -11.53
C ALA A 352 -8.39 4.58 -10.51
N ALA A 353 -7.69 3.56 -10.94
CA ALA A 353 -7.27 2.44 -10.09
C ALA A 353 -5.78 2.18 -10.26
N VAL A 354 -5.17 1.69 -9.20
CA VAL A 354 -3.77 1.27 -9.18
C VAL A 354 -3.66 -0.17 -8.68
N GLU A 355 -2.61 -0.86 -9.10
CA GLU A 355 -2.26 -2.14 -8.51
C GLU A 355 -1.62 -1.89 -7.14
N HIS A 356 -2.46 -1.89 -6.14
CA HIS A 356 -2.05 -1.75 -4.75
C HIS A 356 -1.48 -3.09 -4.24
N PRO A 357 -0.61 -3.12 -3.22
CA PRO A 357 -0.06 -4.37 -2.68
C PRO A 357 -1.11 -5.41 -2.27
N LYS A 358 -2.29 -4.95 -1.87
CA LYS A 358 -3.42 -5.81 -1.45
C LYS A 358 -4.36 -6.19 -2.61
N GLY A 359 -4.29 -5.46 -3.72
CA GLY A 359 -5.14 -5.66 -4.89
C GLY A 359 -5.50 -4.36 -5.58
N GLU A 360 -6.57 -4.32 -6.35
CA GLU A 360 -7.02 -3.10 -7.00
C GLU A 360 -7.54 -2.09 -5.98
N PHE A 361 -6.87 -0.97 -5.86
CA PHE A 361 -7.35 0.19 -5.11
C PHE A 361 -7.80 1.27 -6.08
N GLY A 362 -9.06 1.68 -5.99
CA GLY A 362 -9.66 2.60 -6.94
C GLY A 362 -10.34 3.79 -6.27
N ILE A 363 -10.24 4.94 -6.94
CA ILE A 363 -10.94 6.18 -6.57
C ILE A 363 -11.89 6.56 -7.69
N TYR A 364 -13.18 6.64 -7.36
CA TYR A 364 -14.19 7.26 -8.19
C TYR A 364 -14.48 8.66 -7.67
N LEU A 365 -14.29 9.64 -8.52
CA LEU A 365 -14.34 11.05 -8.19
C LEU A 365 -15.32 11.77 -9.09
N VAL A 366 -16.23 12.56 -8.51
CA VAL A 366 -17.16 13.44 -9.22
C VAL A 366 -16.84 14.89 -8.82
N SER A 367 -16.71 15.75 -9.81
CA SER A 367 -16.53 17.20 -9.63
C SER A 367 -17.67 17.96 -10.28
N ASP A 368 -18.12 19.03 -9.62
CA ASP A 368 -19.12 19.99 -10.12
C ASP A 368 -18.49 21.31 -10.59
N GLY A 369 -17.17 21.34 -10.82
CA GLY A 369 -16.42 22.54 -11.17
C GLY A 369 -15.92 23.34 -9.97
N ALA A 370 -16.24 22.92 -8.74
CA ALA A 370 -15.80 23.60 -7.52
C ALA A 370 -14.35 23.19 -7.13
N ASN A 371 -13.90 23.75 -6.01
CA ASN A 371 -12.61 23.45 -5.39
C ASN A 371 -12.62 22.24 -4.44
N LYS A 372 -13.76 21.55 -4.35
CA LYS A 372 -14.00 20.37 -3.51
C LYS A 372 -14.64 19.27 -4.34
N PRO A 373 -14.39 17.99 -4.01
CA PRO A 373 -15.14 16.90 -4.62
C PRO A 373 -16.63 17.01 -4.30
N TYR A 374 -17.49 16.87 -5.33
CA TYR A 374 -18.92 16.68 -5.11
C TYR A 374 -19.20 15.29 -4.51
N ARG A 375 -18.50 14.25 -5.03
CA ARG A 375 -18.56 12.89 -4.49
C ARG A 375 -17.20 12.23 -4.62
N LEU A 376 -16.79 11.53 -3.56
CA LEU A 376 -15.63 10.65 -3.57
C LEU A 376 -16.08 9.28 -3.10
N LYS A 377 -15.73 8.24 -3.88
CA LYS A 377 -15.96 6.83 -3.55
C LYS A 377 -14.65 6.07 -3.62
N ILE A 378 -14.39 5.27 -2.59
CA ILE A 378 -13.17 4.47 -2.47
C ILE A 378 -13.53 3.00 -2.71
N ARG A 379 -12.87 2.38 -3.68
CA ARG A 379 -12.86 0.94 -3.87
C ARG A 379 -11.66 0.37 -3.15
N ALA A 380 -11.89 -0.22 -1.98
CA ALA A 380 -10.87 -0.86 -1.18
C ALA A 380 -10.83 -2.37 -1.49
N PRO A 381 -9.67 -2.96 -1.82
CA PRO A 381 -9.57 -4.39 -2.10
C PRO A 381 -9.92 -5.24 -0.87
N GLY A 382 -9.49 -4.83 0.31
CA GLY A 382 -9.75 -5.56 1.56
C GLY A 382 -11.23 -5.73 1.90
N PHE A 383 -12.11 -4.82 1.43
CA PHE A 383 -13.55 -4.93 1.68
C PHE A 383 -14.18 -6.16 1.00
N SER A 384 -13.85 -6.41 -0.27
CA SER A 384 -14.31 -7.60 -0.98
C SER A 384 -13.63 -8.88 -0.47
N HIS A 385 -12.34 -8.81 -0.13
CA HIS A 385 -11.61 -9.96 0.41
C HIS A 385 -12.20 -10.40 1.75
N LEU A 386 -12.49 -9.46 2.66
CA LEU A 386 -13.09 -9.79 3.97
C LEU A 386 -14.50 -10.36 3.85
N ALA A 387 -15.29 -9.94 2.86
CA ALA A 387 -16.62 -10.49 2.62
C ALA A 387 -16.60 -11.99 2.28
N ALA A 388 -15.47 -12.49 1.77
CA ALA A 388 -15.30 -13.92 1.46
C ALA A 388 -14.88 -14.77 2.67
N LEU A 389 -14.66 -14.18 3.83
CA LEU A 389 -14.14 -14.87 5.02
C LEU A 389 -15.00 -16.06 5.44
N ASP A 390 -16.31 -15.94 5.41
CA ASP A 390 -17.23 -17.04 5.76
C ASP A 390 -17.01 -18.26 4.86
N GLU A 391 -16.91 -18.03 3.56
CA GLU A 391 -16.70 -19.11 2.58
C GLU A 391 -15.34 -19.77 2.74
N MET A 392 -14.30 -18.98 2.96
CA MET A 392 -12.93 -19.48 3.11
C MET A 392 -12.70 -20.20 4.45
N ALA A 393 -13.42 -19.81 5.49
CA ALA A 393 -13.23 -20.36 6.85
C ALA A 393 -14.13 -21.57 7.16
N ARG A 394 -15.23 -21.72 6.42
CA ARG A 394 -16.19 -22.78 6.70
C ARG A 394 -15.58 -24.18 6.55
N GLY A 395 -15.78 -25.02 7.58
CA GLY A 395 -15.21 -26.37 7.62
C GLY A 395 -13.77 -26.45 8.10
N HIS A 396 -13.09 -25.32 8.28
CA HIS A 396 -11.76 -25.23 8.87
C HIS A 396 -11.84 -25.07 10.41
N MET A 397 -10.71 -25.24 11.08
CA MET A 397 -10.62 -25.06 12.53
C MET A 397 -10.49 -23.57 12.88
N ILE A 398 -10.82 -23.20 14.11
CA ILE A 398 -10.65 -21.83 14.61
C ILE A 398 -9.20 -21.33 14.47
N ALA A 399 -8.22 -22.21 14.62
CA ALA A 399 -6.82 -21.87 14.41
C ALA A 399 -6.52 -21.48 12.94
N ASP A 400 -7.23 -22.08 11.97
CA ASP A 400 -7.06 -21.77 10.54
C ASP A 400 -7.69 -20.44 10.17
N ALA A 401 -8.72 -19.98 10.90
CA ALA A 401 -9.30 -18.66 10.71
C ALA A 401 -8.24 -17.54 10.84
N VAL A 402 -7.30 -17.70 11.77
CA VAL A 402 -6.19 -16.76 11.94
C VAL A 402 -5.30 -16.71 10.70
N ALA A 403 -4.95 -17.86 10.14
CA ALA A 403 -4.16 -17.95 8.91
C ALA A 403 -4.92 -17.40 7.70
N ILE A 404 -6.24 -17.62 7.62
CA ILE A 404 -7.10 -17.10 6.56
C ILE A 404 -7.20 -15.57 6.64
N ILE A 405 -7.42 -15.00 7.83
CA ILE A 405 -7.42 -13.54 8.03
C ILE A 405 -6.06 -12.95 7.63
N GLY A 406 -4.97 -13.57 8.07
CA GLY A 406 -3.62 -13.13 7.74
C GLY A 406 -3.31 -13.16 6.24
N THR A 407 -3.75 -14.19 5.52
CA THR A 407 -3.51 -14.28 4.06
C THR A 407 -4.26 -13.23 3.24
N MET A 408 -5.39 -12.70 3.75
CA MET A 408 -6.14 -11.63 3.09
C MET A 408 -5.41 -10.29 3.11
N ASP A 409 -4.43 -10.12 4.00
CA ASP A 409 -3.67 -8.87 4.16
C ASP A 409 -4.60 -7.64 4.31
N ILE A 410 -5.52 -7.72 5.24
CA ILE A 410 -6.55 -6.68 5.45
C ILE A 410 -6.05 -5.56 6.36
N VAL A 411 -6.43 -4.33 6.03
CA VAL A 411 -6.25 -3.14 6.86
C VAL A 411 -7.60 -2.43 7.01
N PHE A 412 -8.06 -2.29 8.25
CA PHE A 412 -9.40 -1.77 8.51
C PHE A 412 -9.57 -0.28 8.20
N GLY A 413 -8.48 0.47 8.08
CA GLY A 413 -8.54 1.86 7.64
C GLY A 413 -9.13 2.03 6.25
N GLU A 414 -8.86 1.10 5.31
CA GLU A 414 -9.46 1.10 3.97
C GLU A 414 -10.82 0.39 3.92
N ILE A 415 -11.02 -0.61 4.76
CA ILE A 415 -12.28 -1.37 4.81
C ILE A 415 -13.41 -0.52 5.36
N ASP A 416 -13.17 0.14 6.48
CA ASP A 416 -14.17 0.97 7.18
C ASP A 416 -14.33 2.37 6.58
N ARG A 417 -13.29 2.94 5.95
CA ARG A 417 -13.21 4.24 5.24
C ARG A 417 -13.54 5.47 6.05
#